data_0864f5e63074421479707987fcd3d573
#
_entry.id   0864f5e63074421479707987fcd3d573
#
_cell.length_a   1.000
_cell.length_b   1.000
_cell.length_c   1.000
_cell.angle_alpha   90.00
_cell.angle_beta   90.00
_cell.angle_gamma   90.00
#
_symmetry.space_group_name_H-M   'P 1'
#
loop_
_entity.id
_entity.type
_entity.pdbx_description
1 polymer ?
#
loop_
_entity_poly.entity_id
_entity_poly.type
_entity_poly.pdbx_seq_one_letter_code
_entity_poly.pdbx_strand_id
1 'polypeptide(L)'
;MTGEVGWVYTLHLHTPLGTTGRNSARHYTGWACEHGLLARLKSHRSTYADAAMMRWCARAGIGWHLSALARGTRADERQAKKHGAARRCWTCQAAA
;
A
#
# COMPACT_ATOMS: atom_id res chain seq x y z
N MET A 1 -26.04 2.69 -3.74
CA MET A 1 -25.57 2.36 -2.39
C MET A 1 -24.08 2.62 -2.29
N THR A 2 -23.68 3.38 -1.32
CA THR A 2 -22.25 3.64 -1.10
C THR A 2 -21.61 2.44 -0.40
N GLY A 3 -20.37 2.15 -0.72
CA GLY A 3 -19.63 1.10 -0.06
C GLY A 3 -19.23 1.50 1.37
N GLU A 4 -18.75 0.52 2.11
CA GLU A 4 -18.25 0.75 3.46
C GLU A 4 -17.07 1.74 3.42
N VAL A 5 -17.11 2.75 4.28
CA VAL A 5 -16.02 3.71 4.43
C VAL A 5 -15.01 3.17 5.43
N GLY A 6 -13.77 3.08 5.00
CA GLY A 6 -12.65 2.68 5.83
C GLY A 6 -11.46 3.55 5.51
N TRP A 7 -10.31 2.92 5.31
CA TRP A 7 -9.05 3.62 5.07
C TRP A 7 -8.44 3.16 3.75
N VAL A 8 -8.10 4.14 2.90
CA VAL A 8 -7.25 3.91 1.73
C VAL A 8 -5.84 4.31 2.16
N TYR A 9 -4.91 3.38 2.09
CA TYR A 9 -3.54 3.62 2.54
C TYR A 9 -2.54 3.28 1.45
N THR A 10 -1.38 3.94 1.49
CA THR A 10 -0.26 3.67 0.59
C THR A 10 0.97 3.37 1.43
N LEU A 11 1.63 2.29 1.08
CA LEU A 11 2.89 1.87 1.69
C LEU A 11 4.03 2.19 0.73
N HIS A 12 5.10 2.77 1.25
CA HIS A 12 6.31 3.05 0.47
C HIS A 12 7.35 1.99 0.81
N LEU A 13 7.77 1.22 -0.18
CA LEU A 13 8.77 0.17 0.00
C LEU A 13 10.16 0.81 0.10
N HIS A 14 10.97 0.34 1.07
CA HIS A 14 12.33 0.87 1.26
C HIS A 14 13.24 0.50 0.09
N THR A 15 12.96 -0.62 -0.56
CA THR A 15 13.65 -1.09 -1.76
C THR A 15 12.59 -1.52 -2.78
N PRO A 16 12.74 -1.21 -4.06
CA PRO A 16 11.77 -1.68 -5.05
C PRO A 16 11.68 -3.21 -5.09
N LEU A 17 10.46 -3.71 -5.23
CA LEU A 17 10.20 -5.12 -5.46
C LEU A 17 10.18 -5.36 -6.96
N GLY A 18 10.94 -6.33 -7.44
CA GLY A 18 11.07 -6.62 -8.85
C GLY A 18 12.47 -6.34 -9.35
N THR A 19 12.73 -6.66 -10.60
CA THR A 19 14.09 -6.70 -11.10
C THR A 19 14.60 -5.36 -11.64
N THR A 20 13.82 -4.66 -12.46
CA THR A 20 14.27 -3.39 -13.04
C THR A 20 13.13 -2.60 -13.64
N GLY A 21 13.33 -1.29 -13.75
CA GLY A 21 12.53 -0.42 -14.57
C GLY A 21 11.04 -0.44 -14.25
N ARG A 22 10.23 -0.50 -15.29
CA ARG A 22 8.78 -0.46 -15.18
C ARG A 22 8.16 -1.71 -14.53
N ASN A 23 8.95 -2.77 -14.37
CA ASN A 23 8.50 -3.99 -13.70
C ASN A 23 8.79 -3.99 -12.21
N SER A 24 9.42 -2.93 -11.69
CA SER A 24 9.66 -2.80 -10.26
C SER A 24 8.53 -2.05 -9.59
N ALA A 25 8.17 -2.45 -8.37
CA ALA A 25 7.13 -1.80 -7.59
C ALA A 25 7.75 -1.11 -6.38
N ARG A 26 7.36 0.14 -6.14
CA ARG A 26 7.83 0.92 -4.99
C ARG A 26 6.72 1.18 -3.99
N HIS A 27 5.46 0.97 -4.38
CA HIS A 27 4.31 1.30 -3.55
C HIS A 27 3.27 0.18 -3.56
N TYR A 28 2.55 0.07 -2.45
CA TYR A 28 1.37 -0.76 -2.35
C TYR A 28 0.21 0.12 -1.87
N THR A 29 -0.92 0.08 -2.56
CA THR A 29 -2.14 0.76 -2.14
C THR A 29 -3.16 -0.28 -1.73
N GLY A 30 -3.74 -0.13 -0.55
CA GLY A 30 -4.72 -1.05 -0.01
C GLY A 30 -5.88 -0.36 0.66
N TRP A 31 -6.82 -1.17 1.13
CA TRP A 31 -7.98 -0.70 1.86
C TRP A 31 -8.16 -1.54 3.12
N ALA A 32 -8.58 -0.90 4.20
CA ALA A 32 -8.92 -1.57 5.44
C ALA A 32 -10.20 -0.96 6.01
N CYS A 33 -11.01 -1.78 6.67
CA CYS A 33 -12.20 -1.28 7.36
C CYS A 33 -11.81 -0.32 8.49
N GLU A 34 -12.78 0.44 8.98
CA GLU A 34 -12.52 1.53 9.91
C GLU A 34 -11.68 1.13 11.12
N HIS A 35 -11.97 -0.02 11.72
CA HIS A 35 -11.27 -0.49 12.91
C HIS A 35 -10.21 -1.56 12.61
N GLY A 36 -9.94 -1.82 11.32
CA GLY A 36 -9.05 -2.92 10.91
C GLY A 36 -7.69 -2.50 10.40
N LEU A 37 -7.38 -1.20 10.37
CA LEU A 37 -6.16 -0.72 9.74
C LEU A 37 -4.89 -1.30 10.39
N LEU A 38 -4.77 -1.24 11.70
CA LEU A 38 -3.56 -1.73 12.39
C LEU A 38 -3.38 -3.24 12.20
N ALA A 39 -4.46 -3.99 12.29
CA ALA A 39 -4.41 -5.44 12.06
C ALA A 39 -4.00 -5.76 10.62
N ARG A 40 -4.50 -4.98 9.66
CA ARG A 40 -4.16 -5.14 8.24
C ARG A 40 -2.68 -4.85 8.00
N LEU A 41 -2.17 -3.76 8.56
CA LEU A 41 -0.75 -3.40 8.43
C LEU A 41 0.13 -4.46 9.08
N LYS A 42 -0.27 -4.98 10.23
CA LYS A 42 0.45 -6.06 10.89
C LYS A 42 0.49 -7.32 10.02
N SER A 43 -0.63 -7.69 9.39
CA SER A 43 -0.68 -8.88 8.53
C SER A 43 0.22 -8.72 7.31
N HIS A 44 0.41 -7.51 6.81
CA HIS A 44 1.29 -7.25 5.67
C HIS A 44 2.76 -7.54 5.96
N ARG A 45 3.17 -7.66 7.22
CA ARG A 45 4.55 -8.00 7.59
C ARG A 45 4.79 -9.50 7.64
N SER A 46 3.74 -10.29 7.48
CA SER A 46 3.85 -11.76 7.52
C SER A 46 4.31 -12.33 6.19
N THR A 47 5.16 -13.36 6.24
CA THR A 47 5.54 -14.12 5.04
C THR A 47 4.36 -14.92 4.48
N TYR A 48 3.21 -14.91 5.15
CA TYR A 48 1.97 -15.54 4.72
C TYR A 48 0.88 -14.51 4.42
N ALA A 49 1.24 -13.24 4.23
CA ALA A 49 0.28 -12.18 3.95
C ALA A 49 -0.60 -12.53 2.74
N ASP A 50 -1.89 -12.20 2.83
CA ASP A 50 -2.83 -12.46 1.73
C ASP A 50 -2.51 -11.62 0.49
N ALA A 51 -2.11 -10.36 0.68
CA ALA A 51 -1.69 -9.51 -0.42
C ALA A 51 -0.37 -10.02 -0.99
N ALA A 52 -0.38 -10.45 -2.24
CA ALA A 52 0.78 -11.11 -2.86
C ALA A 52 2.03 -10.23 -2.82
N MET A 53 1.90 -8.94 -3.14
CA MET A 53 3.04 -8.02 -3.11
C MET A 53 3.66 -7.95 -1.72
N MET A 54 2.83 -7.84 -0.67
CA MET A 54 3.32 -7.73 0.71
C MET A 54 3.95 -9.04 1.18
N ARG A 55 3.39 -10.17 0.75
CA ARG A 55 3.98 -11.49 1.03
C ARG A 55 5.38 -11.60 0.44
N TRP A 56 5.56 -11.16 -0.80
CA TRP A 56 6.87 -11.18 -1.45
C TRP A 56 7.85 -10.23 -0.78
N CYS A 57 7.40 -9.04 -0.35
CA CYS A 57 8.24 -8.12 0.41
C CYS A 57 8.73 -8.76 1.70
N ALA A 58 7.83 -9.38 2.46
CA ALA A 58 8.20 -10.04 3.71
C ALA A 58 9.23 -11.14 3.48
N ARG A 59 9.04 -11.96 2.45
CA ARG A 59 9.95 -13.07 2.12
C ARG A 59 11.30 -12.58 1.62
N ALA A 60 11.32 -11.43 0.94
CA ALA A 60 12.55 -10.84 0.42
C ALA A 60 13.26 -9.94 1.43
N GLY A 61 12.69 -9.73 2.61
CA GLY A 61 13.25 -8.85 3.61
C GLY A 61 13.14 -7.37 3.26
N ILE A 62 12.18 -7.01 2.40
CA ILE A 62 11.96 -5.61 2.03
C ILE A 62 11.03 -4.97 3.04
N GLY A 63 11.54 -3.95 3.73
CA GLY A 63 10.75 -3.15 4.66
C GLY A 63 9.92 -2.09 3.94
N TRP A 64 8.97 -1.52 4.67
CA TRP A 64 8.10 -0.47 4.16
C TRP A 64 7.57 0.38 5.31
N HIS A 65 7.00 1.53 4.98
CA HIS A 65 6.32 2.37 5.96
C HIS A 65 5.05 2.96 5.36
N LEU A 66 4.11 3.32 6.24
CA LEU A 66 2.87 3.99 5.82
C LEU A 66 3.22 5.38 5.30
N SER A 67 2.80 5.68 4.08
CA SER A 67 3.19 6.92 3.41
C SER A 67 2.02 7.65 2.74
N ALA A 68 0.80 7.25 2.99
CA ALA A 68 -0.41 8.00 2.69
C ALA A 68 -1.59 7.33 3.39
N LEU A 69 -2.54 8.12 3.85
CA LEU A 69 -3.71 7.61 4.55
C LEU A 69 -4.88 8.56 4.32
N ALA A 70 -6.01 8.01 3.89
CA ALA A 70 -7.22 8.80 3.68
C ALA A 70 -8.45 7.94 3.97
N ARG A 71 -9.52 8.57 4.41
CA ARG A 71 -10.80 7.90 4.52
C ARG A 71 -11.34 7.62 3.12
N GLY A 72 -11.92 6.45 2.93
CA GLY A 72 -12.48 6.11 1.62
C GLY A 72 -13.04 4.72 1.57
N THR A 73 -13.63 4.41 0.40
CA THR A 73 -14.24 3.12 0.10
C THR A 73 -13.29 2.27 -0.73
N ARG A 74 -13.66 1.03 -0.99
CA ARG A 74 -12.91 0.17 -1.93
C ARG A 74 -12.91 0.74 -3.35
N ALA A 75 -13.96 1.49 -3.73
CA ALA A 75 -13.97 2.19 -5.01
C ALA A 75 -12.91 3.29 -5.05
N ASP A 76 -12.75 4.00 -3.94
CA ASP A 76 -11.70 5.01 -3.81
C ASP A 76 -10.30 4.38 -3.90
N GLU A 77 -10.12 3.20 -3.32
CA GLU A 77 -8.87 2.45 -3.46
C GLU A 77 -8.55 2.13 -4.93
N ARG A 78 -9.55 1.67 -5.67
CA ARG A 78 -9.38 1.36 -7.09
C ARG A 78 -9.00 2.61 -7.90
N GLN A 79 -9.65 3.75 -7.62
CA GLN A 79 -9.32 5.01 -8.25
C GLN A 79 -7.89 5.46 -7.89
N ALA A 80 -7.53 5.31 -6.63
CA ALA A 80 -6.19 5.65 -6.17
C ALA A 80 -5.11 4.85 -6.91
N LYS A 81 -5.35 3.57 -7.14
CA LYS A 81 -4.42 2.71 -7.91
C LYS A 81 -4.28 3.20 -9.35
N LYS A 82 -5.37 3.63 -9.97
CA LYS A 82 -5.36 4.15 -11.34
C LYS A 82 -4.50 5.39 -11.49
N HIS A 83 -4.53 6.27 -10.50
CA HIS A 83 -3.83 7.56 -10.57
C HIS A 83 -2.38 7.50 -10.11
N GLY A 84 -1.92 6.34 -9.67
CA GLY A 84 -0.54 6.15 -9.23
C GLY A 84 -0.27 6.61 -7.80
N ALA A 85 0.47 5.78 -7.08
CA ALA A 85 0.69 6.00 -5.66
C ALA A 85 1.68 7.13 -5.36
N ALA A 86 2.62 7.40 -6.27
CA ALA A 86 3.64 8.42 -6.03
C ALA A 86 3.05 9.81 -5.78
N ARG A 87 1.91 10.11 -6.39
CA ARG A 87 1.22 11.40 -6.22
C ARG A 87 0.73 11.61 -4.78
N ARG A 88 0.42 10.53 -4.07
CA ARG A 88 -0.10 10.58 -2.70
C ARG A 88 0.97 10.26 -1.67
N CYS A 89 2.06 9.66 -2.07
CA CYS A 89 3.09 9.19 -1.17
C CYS A 89 3.82 10.37 -0.54
N TRP A 90 3.70 10.54 0.76
CA TRP A 90 4.35 11.62 1.48
C TRP A 90 5.87 11.60 1.30
N THR A 91 6.45 10.40 1.26
CA THR A 91 7.89 10.22 1.08
C THR A 91 8.34 10.71 -0.30
N CYS A 92 7.61 10.32 -1.36
CA CYS A 92 7.93 10.75 -2.71
C CYS A 92 7.72 12.25 -2.89
N GLN A 93 6.64 12.80 -2.32
CA GLN A 93 6.35 14.23 -2.42
C GLN A 93 7.40 15.06 -1.68
N ALA A 94 7.87 14.60 -0.54
CA ALA A 94 8.91 15.29 0.21
C ALA A 94 10.26 15.28 -0.51
N ALA A 95 10.52 14.29 -1.36
CA ALA A 95 11.76 14.18 -2.12
C ALA A 95 11.73 14.93 -3.44
N ALA A 96 10.55 15.39 -3.86
CA ALA A 96 10.37 16.06 -5.16
C ALA A 96 10.94 17.48 -5.16
#